data_e5a91dfd66372e44dd29973b16ceba7d
#
_entry.id   e5a91dfd66372e44dd29973b16ceba7d
#
_cell.length_a   1.000
_cell.length_b   1.000
_cell.length_c   1.000
_cell.angle_alpha   90.00
_cell.angle_beta   90.00
_cell.angle_gamma   90.00
#
_symmetry.space_group_name_H-M   'P 1'
#
loop_
_entity.id
_entity.type
_entity.pdbx_description
1 polymer ?
#
loop_
_entity_poly.entity_id
_entity_poly.type
_entity_poly.pdbx_seq_one_letter_code
_entity_poly.pdbx_strand_id
1 'polypeptide(L)'
;MLFEYVPKADRRPVALPAALQCFDRYVWSRDDWATEAGQLAAARFAKSAGFDTLWLDAAWFEGGFPNGVGNWYYKPKAFPNGLKPVGDLCDELGLKFVVWFEPERVAKGSEIAREHPDYVFGGGEGGLFRLDLPEAREWLTELLSRRIAESGIDIYRNDFNIDPLDFWRGNDAPDRRGITEIRYVEGLYRMWDDLRARYPGLMIDNCASGGRRIDLELCMRSIPFWRSDTNCSPSHCDWNQAQTLGMCPYVPLNMACAWQPDAYEMRSAGTAGIICQWHYMDGGFPLEEGRKALAEVMENRPYWYGDLYPVAGFSPDEGHWCAFQFHRPDLDAGLVLVFRRAKSAYTGMAAGLRGVRPDGSYEVTFIDGDHARTTKTMTGAELGATELRLPEARGSLIVRYRAAG
;
A
#
# COMPACT_ATOMS: atom_id res chain seq x y z
N MET A 1 20.16 -5.39 -2.25
CA MET A 1 19.87 -5.09 -3.67
C MET A 1 18.61 -4.24 -3.84
N LEU A 2 17.46 -4.62 -3.28
CA LEU A 2 16.21 -3.85 -3.43
C LEU A 2 16.24 -2.45 -2.81
N PHE A 3 16.94 -2.25 -1.72
CA PHE A 3 17.09 -0.91 -1.11
C PHE A 3 17.74 0.14 -2.01
N GLU A 4 18.44 -0.28 -3.06
CA GLU A 4 19.03 0.65 -4.03
C GLU A 4 17.97 1.21 -4.98
N TYR A 5 16.86 0.49 -5.16
CA TYR A 5 15.76 0.86 -6.06
C TYR A 5 14.61 1.58 -5.35
N VAL A 6 14.52 1.45 -4.01
CA VAL A 6 13.48 2.13 -3.23
C VAL A 6 13.77 3.64 -3.19
N PRO A 7 12.78 4.51 -3.47
CA PRO A 7 12.94 5.95 -3.30
C PRO A 7 13.42 6.29 -1.90
N LYS A 8 14.46 7.08 -1.78
CA LYS A 8 15.06 7.46 -0.51
C LYS A 8 15.03 8.97 -0.38
N ALA A 9 14.49 9.47 0.73
CA ALA A 9 14.77 10.82 1.18
C ALA A 9 16.13 10.78 1.91
N ASP A 10 17.06 11.63 1.53
CA ASP A 10 18.37 11.76 2.16
C ASP A 10 19.14 10.43 2.35
N ARG A 11 19.02 9.52 1.39
CA ARG A 11 19.62 8.18 1.42
C ARG A 11 19.13 7.26 2.57
N ARG A 12 18.08 7.62 3.28
CA ARG A 12 17.44 6.77 4.27
C ARG A 12 16.32 5.96 3.63
N PRO A 13 16.07 4.73 4.07
CA PRO A 13 14.87 4.01 3.67
C PRO A 13 13.63 4.84 3.98
N VAL A 14 12.72 4.96 3.01
CA VAL A 14 11.44 5.63 3.24
C VAL A 14 10.61 4.80 4.21
N ALA A 15 9.99 5.43 5.20
CA ALA A 15 9.10 4.72 6.12
C ALA A 15 7.87 4.23 5.36
N LEU A 16 7.63 2.92 5.41
CA LEU A 16 6.43 2.31 4.83
C LEU A 16 5.19 2.76 5.61
N PRO A 17 4.10 3.18 4.95
CA PRO A 17 2.98 3.81 5.61
C PRO A 17 2.16 2.83 6.45
N ALA A 18 1.62 3.33 7.57
CA ALA A 18 0.47 2.78 8.23
C ALA A 18 -0.67 3.78 8.06
N ALA A 19 -1.52 3.51 7.08
CA ALA A 19 -2.49 4.48 6.57
C ALA A 19 -3.90 4.18 7.03
N LEU A 20 -4.61 5.23 7.48
CA LEU A 20 -6.06 5.22 7.52
C LEU A 20 -6.57 5.66 6.14
N GLN A 21 -7.24 4.78 5.44
CA GLN A 21 -7.81 5.07 4.13
C GLN A 21 -9.27 5.46 4.25
N CYS A 22 -9.61 6.58 3.64
CA CYS A 22 -10.98 7.04 3.51
C CYS A 22 -11.49 6.70 2.10
N PHE A 23 -11.90 5.46 1.93
CA PHE A 23 -12.43 4.90 0.68
C PHE A 23 -13.62 3.97 0.95
N ASP A 24 -14.17 3.41 -0.11
CA ASP A 24 -15.21 2.40 -0.11
C ASP A 24 -16.58 2.91 0.31
N ARG A 25 -17.21 2.20 1.21
CA ARG A 25 -18.60 2.44 1.58
C ARG A 25 -18.84 3.83 2.15
N TYR A 26 -17.85 4.39 2.84
CA TYR A 26 -17.99 5.73 3.39
C TYR A 26 -17.93 6.80 2.32
N VAL A 27 -17.04 6.65 1.33
CA VAL A 27 -16.91 7.58 0.21
C VAL A 27 -18.09 7.46 -0.75
N TRP A 28 -18.56 6.23 -1.01
CA TRP A 28 -19.65 5.96 -1.95
C TRP A 28 -21.05 6.08 -1.32
N SER A 29 -21.17 5.88 -0.02
CA SER A 29 -22.44 5.87 0.69
C SER A 29 -22.68 7.09 1.59
N ARG A 30 -21.67 7.93 1.81
CA ARG A 30 -21.73 9.09 2.72
C ARG A 30 -21.03 10.30 2.11
N ASP A 31 -21.82 11.22 1.58
CA ASP A 31 -21.34 12.47 0.97
C ASP A 31 -20.56 13.36 1.95
N ASP A 32 -20.85 13.27 3.26
CA ASP A 32 -20.21 14.05 4.31
C ASP A 32 -18.75 13.67 4.56
N TRP A 33 -18.35 12.45 4.21
CA TRP A 33 -17.00 11.95 4.44
C TRP A 33 -15.98 12.53 3.46
N ALA A 34 -16.31 12.59 2.18
CA ALA A 34 -15.49 13.17 1.13
C ALA A 34 -15.66 14.70 1.08
N THR A 35 -15.46 15.34 2.21
CA THR A 35 -15.50 16.79 2.41
C THR A 35 -14.28 17.27 3.18
N GLU A 36 -13.97 18.54 3.09
CA GLU A 36 -12.89 19.15 3.89
C GLU A 36 -13.07 18.86 5.39
N ALA A 37 -14.27 19.08 5.92
CA ALA A 37 -14.55 18.83 7.34
C ALA A 37 -14.38 17.35 7.71
N GLY A 38 -14.87 16.44 6.88
CA GLY A 38 -14.73 15.00 7.06
C GLY A 38 -13.26 14.54 7.06
N GLN A 39 -12.46 15.05 6.13
CA GLN A 39 -11.04 14.71 6.05
C GLN A 39 -10.21 15.34 7.19
N LEU A 40 -10.55 16.54 7.67
CA LEU A 40 -9.95 17.10 8.88
C LEU A 40 -10.25 16.27 10.12
N ALA A 41 -11.48 15.75 10.24
CA ALA A 41 -11.84 14.84 11.32
C ALA A 41 -11.09 13.49 11.21
N ALA A 42 -10.95 12.96 9.99
CA ALA A 42 -10.18 11.75 9.72
C ALA A 42 -8.70 11.87 10.09
N ALA A 43 -8.07 13.01 9.77
CA ALA A 43 -6.68 13.27 10.15
C ALA A 43 -6.48 13.25 11.68
N ARG A 44 -7.38 13.91 12.43
CA ARG A 44 -7.33 13.89 13.90
C ARG A 44 -7.55 12.49 14.45
N PHE A 45 -8.50 11.73 13.90
CA PHE A 45 -8.72 10.35 14.29
C PHE A 45 -7.48 9.48 13.99
N ALA A 46 -6.94 9.56 12.77
CA ALA A 46 -5.74 8.81 12.38
C ALA A 46 -4.61 9.03 13.38
N LYS A 47 -4.33 10.29 13.72
CA LYS A 47 -3.31 10.63 14.74
C LYS A 47 -3.63 10.02 16.09
N SER A 48 -4.87 10.16 16.57
CA SER A 48 -5.29 9.65 17.88
C SER A 48 -5.26 8.14 17.97
N ALA A 49 -5.48 7.44 16.87
CA ALA A 49 -5.42 5.99 16.78
C ALA A 49 -3.99 5.44 16.68
N GLY A 50 -3.03 6.28 16.26
CA GLY A 50 -1.62 5.90 16.12
C GLY A 50 -1.15 5.68 14.69
N PHE A 51 -1.95 6.03 13.68
CA PHE A 51 -1.52 6.05 12.28
C PHE A 51 -0.46 7.12 12.04
N ASP A 52 0.33 6.93 11.02
CA ASP A 52 1.28 7.93 10.53
C ASP A 52 0.91 8.48 9.14
N THR A 53 -0.18 7.99 8.56
CA THR A 53 -0.58 8.36 7.20
C THR A 53 -2.10 8.47 7.11
N LEU A 54 -2.58 9.54 6.48
CA LEU A 54 -3.96 9.70 6.03
C LEU A 54 -4.03 9.51 4.52
N TRP A 55 -5.02 8.76 4.05
CA TRP A 55 -5.20 8.48 2.64
C TRP A 55 -6.59 8.91 2.16
N LEU A 56 -6.63 9.90 1.28
CA LEU A 56 -7.82 10.32 0.56
C LEU A 56 -7.83 9.69 -0.82
N ASP A 57 -8.76 8.79 -1.04
CA ASP A 57 -8.94 8.07 -2.29
C ASP A 57 -9.80 8.86 -3.32
N ALA A 58 -10.39 8.22 -4.28
CA ALA A 58 -11.00 8.72 -5.51
C ALA A 58 -12.28 9.57 -5.34
N ALA A 59 -12.34 10.46 -4.35
CA ALA A 59 -13.57 11.18 -4.02
C ALA A 59 -13.46 12.71 -4.02
N TRP A 60 -12.27 13.27 -4.14
CA TRP A 60 -12.00 14.70 -3.92
C TRP A 60 -12.27 15.61 -5.13
N PHE A 61 -12.24 15.07 -6.35
CA PHE A 61 -12.36 15.81 -7.61
C PHE A 61 -13.80 15.86 -8.11
N GLU A 62 -14.11 16.88 -8.91
CA GLU A 62 -15.45 17.09 -9.46
C GLU A 62 -15.92 15.92 -10.32
N GLY A 63 -17.19 15.51 -10.13
CA GLY A 63 -17.78 14.35 -10.78
C GLY A 63 -17.40 13.01 -10.15
N GLY A 64 -16.35 12.95 -9.32
CA GLY A 64 -15.91 11.74 -8.60
C GLY A 64 -15.56 10.57 -9.52
N PHE A 65 -15.27 9.43 -8.92
CA PHE A 65 -14.99 8.19 -9.64
C PHE A 65 -16.30 7.45 -9.99
N PRO A 66 -16.43 6.87 -11.20
CA PRO A 66 -15.50 6.94 -12.34
C PRO A 66 -15.75 8.09 -13.31
N ASN A 67 -16.87 8.82 -13.15
CA ASN A 67 -17.39 9.72 -14.17
C ASN A 67 -16.64 11.05 -14.27
N GLY A 68 -15.97 11.47 -13.20
CA GLY A 68 -15.19 12.71 -13.16
C GLY A 68 -13.69 12.56 -13.42
N VAL A 69 -13.22 11.34 -13.74
CA VAL A 69 -11.80 11.12 -14.04
C VAL A 69 -11.38 11.99 -15.23
N GLY A 70 -10.32 12.80 -15.03
CA GLY A 70 -9.96 13.87 -15.95
C GLY A 70 -10.40 15.28 -15.52
N ASN A 71 -11.12 15.38 -14.39
CA ASN A 71 -11.42 16.64 -13.69
C ASN A 71 -10.49 16.75 -12.47
N TRP A 72 -9.23 17.09 -12.68
CA TRP A 72 -8.28 17.16 -11.57
C TRP A 72 -8.35 18.50 -10.83
N TYR A 73 -9.57 18.95 -10.52
CA TYR A 73 -9.87 20.08 -9.65
C TYR A 73 -10.85 19.67 -8.55
N TYR A 74 -10.81 20.40 -7.45
CA TYR A 74 -11.55 20.06 -6.23
C TYR A 74 -13.06 20.26 -6.43
N LYS A 75 -13.87 19.41 -5.80
CA LYS A 75 -15.32 19.63 -5.68
C LYS A 75 -15.56 20.93 -4.91
N PRO A 76 -16.10 22.00 -5.51
CA PRO A 76 -16.13 23.32 -4.87
C PRO A 76 -16.95 23.38 -3.56
N LYS A 77 -18.04 22.58 -3.51
CA LYS A 77 -18.89 22.51 -2.31
C LYS A 77 -18.30 21.65 -1.20
N ALA A 78 -17.58 20.58 -1.56
CA ALA A 78 -17.02 19.64 -0.61
C ALA A 78 -15.67 20.11 -0.08
N PHE A 79 -14.86 20.71 -0.94
CA PHE A 79 -13.52 21.22 -0.63
C PHE A 79 -13.40 22.68 -1.05
N PRO A 80 -14.06 23.62 -0.34
CA PRO A 80 -14.10 25.03 -0.74
C PRO A 80 -12.72 25.70 -0.71
N ASN A 81 -11.80 25.17 0.09
CA ASN A 81 -10.41 25.64 0.19
C ASN A 81 -9.41 24.67 -0.46
N GLY A 82 -9.87 23.76 -1.30
CA GLY A 82 -9.06 22.68 -1.86
C GLY A 82 -8.66 21.64 -0.81
N LEU A 83 -7.57 20.92 -1.08
CA LEU A 83 -7.03 19.93 -0.13
C LEU A 83 -5.96 20.55 0.81
N LYS A 84 -5.57 21.79 0.60
CA LYS A 84 -4.55 22.44 1.41
C LYS A 84 -4.83 22.39 2.92
N PRO A 85 -6.06 22.69 3.43
CA PRO A 85 -6.32 22.58 4.86
C PRO A 85 -6.10 21.19 5.44
N VAL A 86 -6.35 20.14 4.64
CA VAL A 86 -6.13 18.76 5.05
C VAL A 86 -4.63 18.43 5.07
N GLY A 87 -3.90 18.84 4.04
CA GLY A 87 -2.44 18.67 3.99
C GLY A 87 -1.73 19.42 5.11
N ASP A 88 -2.08 20.69 5.34
CA ASP A 88 -1.52 21.48 6.43
C ASP A 88 -1.77 20.83 7.81
N LEU A 89 -2.97 20.29 8.04
CA LEU A 89 -3.27 19.58 9.28
C LEU A 89 -2.51 18.26 9.39
N CYS A 90 -2.33 17.52 8.28
CA CYS A 90 -1.51 16.32 8.28
C CYS A 90 -0.06 16.65 8.68
N ASP A 91 0.51 17.71 8.12
CA ASP A 91 1.87 18.15 8.45
C ASP A 91 1.97 18.57 9.92
N GLU A 92 1.03 19.40 10.44
CA GLU A 92 0.94 19.78 11.85
C GLU A 92 0.89 18.57 12.79
N LEU A 93 0.13 17.54 12.42
CA LEU A 93 -0.01 16.31 13.19
C LEU A 93 1.15 15.32 13.00
N GLY A 94 2.07 15.58 12.06
CA GLY A 94 3.14 14.66 11.68
C GLY A 94 2.61 13.40 10.99
N LEU A 95 1.55 13.54 10.19
CA LEU A 95 1.01 12.51 9.31
C LEU A 95 1.52 12.73 7.89
N LYS A 96 1.71 11.65 7.14
CA LYS A 96 1.84 11.71 5.68
C LYS A 96 0.47 11.80 5.04
N PHE A 97 0.38 12.53 3.92
CA PHE A 97 -0.86 12.68 3.17
C PHE A 97 -0.77 11.98 1.82
N VAL A 98 -1.63 10.96 1.61
CA VAL A 98 -1.79 10.23 0.35
C VAL A 98 -3.01 10.77 -0.38
N VAL A 99 -2.86 11.10 -1.66
CA VAL A 99 -4.00 11.48 -2.51
C VAL A 99 -3.98 10.65 -3.80
N TRP A 100 -5.15 10.11 -4.13
CA TRP A 100 -5.38 9.26 -5.29
C TRP A 100 -5.60 10.09 -6.56
N PHE A 101 -4.98 9.61 -7.65
CA PHE A 101 -5.18 10.09 -9.01
C PHE A 101 -5.24 8.91 -9.97
N GLU A 102 -5.97 9.08 -11.06
CA GLU A 102 -5.95 8.20 -12.23
C GLU A 102 -5.72 9.04 -13.50
N PRO A 103 -4.52 9.58 -13.67
CA PRO A 103 -4.27 10.64 -14.64
C PRO A 103 -4.28 10.16 -16.10
N GLU A 104 -4.17 8.85 -16.29
CA GLU A 104 -4.06 8.21 -17.60
C GLU A 104 -5.41 7.88 -18.22
N ARG A 105 -6.49 7.86 -17.45
CA ARG A 105 -7.86 7.72 -17.95
C ARG A 105 -8.57 9.07 -17.97
N VAL A 106 -9.34 9.31 -19.03
CA VAL A 106 -10.10 10.54 -19.24
C VAL A 106 -11.55 10.19 -19.52
N ALA A 107 -12.45 10.60 -18.64
CA ALA A 107 -13.89 10.39 -18.83
C ALA A 107 -14.45 11.37 -19.88
N LYS A 108 -15.43 10.91 -20.65
CA LYS A 108 -16.19 11.77 -21.56
C LYS A 108 -16.81 12.95 -20.80
N GLY A 109 -16.66 14.15 -21.35
CA GLY A 109 -17.18 15.37 -20.75
C GLY A 109 -16.37 15.93 -19.56
N SER A 110 -15.27 15.29 -19.18
CA SER A 110 -14.31 15.87 -18.23
C SER A 110 -13.61 17.09 -18.78
N GLU A 111 -12.94 17.86 -17.92
CA GLU A 111 -12.19 19.05 -18.31
C GLU A 111 -11.15 18.73 -19.39
N ILE A 112 -10.34 17.68 -19.18
CA ILE A 112 -9.32 17.26 -20.16
C ILE A 112 -9.96 16.91 -21.50
N ALA A 113 -11.07 16.16 -21.51
CA ALA A 113 -11.74 15.77 -22.75
C ALA A 113 -12.28 17.00 -23.54
N ARG A 114 -12.70 18.07 -22.83
CA ARG A 114 -13.22 19.29 -23.45
C ARG A 114 -12.13 20.24 -23.90
N GLU A 115 -11.10 20.45 -23.08
CA GLU A 115 -10.11 21.52 -23.27
C GLU A 115 -8.86 21.02 -24.00
N HIS A 116 -8.56 19.72 -23.88
CA HIS A 116 -7.39 19.09 -24.46
C HIS A 116 -7.73 17.79 -25.22
N PRO A 117 -8.71 17.76 -26.12
CA PRO A 117 -9.09 16.53 -26.83
C PRO A 117 -7.93 15.90 -27.60
N ASP A 118 -6.95 16.69 -28.07
CA ASP A 118 -5.75 16.20 -28.76
C ASP A 118 -4.79 15.45 -27.85
N TYR A 119 -4.93 15.58 -26.51
CA TYR A 119 -4.17 14.84 -25.52
C TYR A 119 -4.82 13.51 -25.12
N VAL A 120 -5.90 13.12 -25.79
CA VAL A 120 -6.66 11.89 -25.49
C VAL A 120 -6.80 11.06 -26.75
N PHE A 121 -6.49 9.77 -26.73
CA PHE A 121 -6.64 8.88 -27.89
C PHE A 121 -8.09 8.81 -28.40
N GLY A 122 -9.07 8.93 -27.52
CA GLY A 122 -10.48 9.01 -27.90
C GLY A 122 -11.00 10.42 -28.15
N GLY A 123 -10.13 11.44 -28.09
CA GLY A 123 -10.53 12.84 -28.24
C GLY A 123 -11.55 13.28 -27.19
N GLY A 124 -12.52 14.08 -27.59
CA GLY A 124 -13.60 14.56 -26.70
C GLY A 124 -14.54 13.48 -26.17
N GLU A 125 -14.49 12.26 -26.72
CA GLU A 125 -15.24 11.10 -26.22
C GLU A 125 -14.57 10.45 -24.98
N GLY A 126 -13.38 10.93 -24.60
CA GLY A 126 -12.60 10.35 -23.50
C GLY A 126 -11.77 9.14 -23.95
N GLY A 127 -11.18 8.45 -23.00
CA GLY A 127 -10.34 7.29 -23.26
C GLY A 127 -8.99 7.35 -22.55
N LEU A 128 -7.93 6.96 -23.22
CA LEU A 128 -6.57 6.94 -22.70
C LEU A 128 -5.85 8.27 -22.95
N PHE A 129 -5.26 8.87 -21.91
CA PHE A 129 -4.43 10.08 -22.04
C PHE A 129 -3.12 9.77 -22.80
N ARG A 130 -2.62 10.71 -23.57
CA ARG A 130 -1.49 10.50 -24.49
C ARG A 130 -0.13 10.80 -23.87
N LEU A 131 0.36 9.91 -23.03
CA LEU A 131 1.73 10.01 -22.46
C LEU A 131 2.83 9.81 -23.52
N ASP A 132 2.47 9.26 -24.69
CA ASP A 132 3.37 9.13 -25.84
C ASP A 132 3.73 10.48 -26.48
N LEU A 133 2.91 11.51 -26.27
CA LEU A 133 3.15 12.87 -26.74
C LEU A 133 3.90 13.69 -25.69
N PRO A 134 5.08 14.24 -26.00
CA PRO A 134 5.86 15.04 -25.06
C PRO A 134 5.08 16.21 -24.46
N GLU A 135 4.38 16.98 -25.29
CA GLU A 135 3.62 18.17 -24.87
C GLU A 135 2.44 17.80 -23.93
N ALA A 136 1.73 16.72 -24.20
CA ALA A 136 0.65 16.23 -23.34
C ALA A 136 1.22 15.75 -22.00
N ARG A 137 2.29 14.98 -22.02
CA ARG A 137 2.98 14.51 -20.81
C ARG A 137 3.48 15.68 -19.96
N GLU A 138 4.13 16.67 -20.55
CA GLU A 138 4.62 17.86 -19.83
C GLU A 138 3.46 18.61 -19.18
N TRP A 139 2.37 18.84 -19.91
CA TRP A 139 1.17 19.49 -19.39
C TRP A 139 0.60 18.73 -18.18
N LEU A 140 0.47 17.40 -18.28
CA LEU A 140 -0.04 16.57 -17.17
C LEU A 140 0.92 16.58 -15.98
N THR A 141 2.23 16.52 -16.23
CA THR A 141 3.25 16.59 -15.18
C THR A 141 3.14 17.91 -14.42
N GLU A 142 2.95 19.05 -15.11
CA GLU A 142 2.76 20.36 -14.49
C GLU A 142 1.45 20.43 -13.67
N LEU A 143 0.37 19.85 -14.19
CA LEU A 143 -0.90 19.79 -13.46
C LEU A 143 -0.74 19.02 -12.15
N LEU A 144 -0.18 17.80 -12.21
CA LEU A 144 0.04 16.97 -11.04
C LEU A 144 1.01 17.63 -10.05
N SER A 145 2.10 18.21 -10.57
CA SER A 145 3.07 18.96 -9.76
C SER A 145 2.42 20.08 -8.95
N ARG A 146 1.54 20.87 -9.59
CA ARG A 146 0.77 21.91 -8.88
C ARG A 146 -0.10 21.33 -7.78
N ARG A 147 -0.85 20.24 -8.06
CA ARG A 147 -1.72 19.60 -7.06
C ARG A 147 -0.93 19.05 -5.88
N ILE A 148 0.23 18.45 -6.15
CA ILE A 148 1.14 17.96 -5.11
C ILE A 148 1.59 19.11 -4.21
N ALA A 149 2.08 20.21 -4.79
CA ALA A 149 2.57 21.35 -4.03
C ALA A 149 1.47 22.10 -3.27
N GLU A 150 0.34 22.38 -3.93
CA GLU A 150 -0.78 23.14 -3.34
C GLU A 150 -1.42 22.41 -2.17
N SER A 151 -1.43 21.07 -2.21
CA SER A 151 -2.14 20.23 -1.24
C SER A 151 -1.24 19.62 -0.18
N GLY A 152 0.08 19.77 -0.26
CA GLY A 152 1.02 19.16 0.68
C GLY A 152 1.00 17.62 0.59
N ILE A 153 0.97 17.07 -0.63
CA ILE A 153 0.91 15.62 -0.85
C ILE A 153 2.29 15.00 -0.65
N ASP A 154 2.42 14.06 0.27
CA ASP A 154 3.65 13.28 0.51
C ASP A 154 3.73 12.03 -0.35
N ILE A 155 2.58 11.41 -0.63
CA ILE A 155 2.48 10.15 -1.37
C ILE A 155 1.47 10.34 -2.49
N TYR A 156 1.96 10.30 -3.71
CA TYR A 156 1.15 10.36 -4.92
C TYR A 156 0.69 8.95 -5.27
N ARG A 157 -0.62 8.68 -5.12
CA ARG A 157 -1.23 7.41 -5.52
C ARG A 157 -1.61 7.50 -6.98
N ASN A 158 -0.93 6.71 -7.83
CA ASN A 158 -1.26 6.58 -9.26
C ASN A 158 -2.02 5.29 -9.51
N ASP A 159 -3.27 5.40 -9.90
CA ASP A 159 -4.10 4.28 -10.33
C ASP A 159 -4.26 4.25 -11.86
N PHE A 160 -4.75 3.11 -12.37
CA PHE A 160 -4.92 2.88 -13.81
C PHE A 160 -6.01 1.83 -14.05
N ASN A 161 -7.23 2.28 -14.38
CA ASN A 161 -8.42 1.43 -14.49
C ASN A 161 -9.02 1.45 -15.89
N ILE A 162 -8.16 1.38 -16.91
CA ILE A 162 -8.57 1.30 -18.31
C ILE A 162 -7.76 0.20 -19.01
N ASP A 163 -8.32 -0.43 -20.03
CA ASP A 163 -7.61 -1.35 -20.90
C ASP A 163 -7.01 -0.60 -22.08
N PRO A 164 -5.68 -0.40 -22.14
CA PRO A 164 -5.05 0.53 -23.06
C PRO A 164 -4.77 -0.05 -24.45
N LEU A 165 -4.83 -1.38 -24.62
CA LEU A 165 -4.27 -2.09 -25.76
C LEU A 165 -4.86 -1.64 -27.09
N ASP A 166 -6.17 -1.44 -27.15
CA ASP A 166 -6.84 -1.05 -28.39
C ASP A 166 -6.53 0.41 -28.78
N PHE A 167 -6.30 1.29 -27.80
CA PHE A 167 -5.84 2.65 -28.06
C PHE A 167 -4.43 2.64 -28.63
N TRP A 168 -3.53 1.83 -28.10
CA TRP A 168 -2.15 1.74 -28.62
C TRP A 168 -2.13 1.15 -30.03
N ARG A 169 -2.79 0.00 -30.23
CA ARG A 169 -2.82 -0.69 -31.51
C ARG A 169 -3.52 0.11 -32.62
N GLY A 170 -4.57 0.82 -32.26
CA GLY A 170 -5.30 1.69 -33.21
C GLY A 170 -4.50 2.90 -33.70
N ASN A 171 -3.40 3.24 -33.00
CA ASN A 171 -2.53 4.36 -33.36
C ASN A 171 -1.16 3.91 -33.91
N ASP A 172 -0.90 2.61 -33.98
CA ASP A 172 0.30 2.08 -34.62
C ASP A 172 0.20 2.12 -36.15
N ALA A 173 1.28 2.50 -36.82
CA ALA A 173 1.41 2.24 -38.25
C ALA A 173 1.54 0.71 -38.51
N PRO A 174 1.08 0.18 -39.64
CA PRO A 174 1.07 -1.25 -39.94
C PRO A 174 2.42 -1.95 -39.79
N ASP A 175 3.51 -1.23 -40.10
CA ASP A 175 4.89 -1.68 -40.05
C ASP A 175 5.59 -1.38 -38.68
N ARG A 176 4.89 -0.74 -37.75
CA ARG A 176 5.45 -0.27 -36.47
C ARG A 176 4.59 -0.69 -35.26
N ARG A 177 4.02 -1.88 -35.29
CA ARG A 177 3.17 -2.39 -34.23
C ARG A 177 3.91 -2.45 -32.90
N GLY A 178 3.29 -1.92 -31.82
CA GLY A 178 3.83 -1.84 -30.49
C GLY A 178 4.60 -0.55 -30.17
N ILE A 179 4.86 0.31 -31.17
CA ILE A 179 5.64 1.54 -30.95
C ILE A 179 4.89 2.55 -30.07
N THR A 180 3.56 2.62 -30.19
CA THR A 180 2.74 3.51 -29.36
C THR A 180 2.77 3.09 -27.89
N GLU A 181 2.67 1.79 -27.63
CA GLU A 181 2.82 1.24 -26.27
C GLU A 181 4.19 1.57 -25.67
N ILE A 182 5.28 1.33 -26.41
CA ILE A 182 6.64 1.64 -25.97
C ILE A 182 6.78 3.11 -25.57
N ARG A 183 6.36 4.01 -26.45
CA ARG A 183 6.43 5.46 -26.22
C ARG A 183 5.56 5.90 -25.04
N TYR A 184 4.39 5.29 -24.90
CA TYR A 184 3.48 5.55 -23.80
C TYR A 184 4.10 5.16 -22.45
N VAL A 185 4.63 3.93 -22.34
CA VAL A 185 5.25 3.43 -21.11
C VAL A 185 6.51 4.23 -20.76
N GLU A 186 7.36 4.56 -21.74
CA GLU A 186 8.47 5.47 -21.51
C GLU A 186 8.00 6.87 -21.06
N GLY A 187 6.86 7.34 -21.58
CA GLY A 187 6.24 8.59 -21.16
C GLY A 187 5.82 8.56 -19.69
N LEU A 188 5.23 7.46 -19.24
CA LEU A 188 4.88 7.25 -17.83
C LEU A 188 6.13 7.28 -16.94
N TYR A 189 7.19 6.58 -17.32
CA TYR A 189 8.43 6.57 -16.55
C TYR A 189 9.03 7.97 -16.42
N ARG A 190 9.06 8.75 -17.52
CA ARG A 190 9.55 10.13 -17.51
C ARG A 190 8.69 11.03 -16.61
N MET A 191 7.37 10.93 -16.70
CA MET A 191 6.46 11.69 -15.82
C MET A 191 6.75 11.42 -14.35
N TRP A 192 6.93 10.16 -13.96
CA TRP A 192 7.24 9.83 -12.57
C TRP A 192 8.65 10.26 -12.15
N ASP A 193 9.63 10.12 -13.05
CA ASP A 193 11.01 10.60 -12.81
C ASP A 193 11.04 12.12 -12.62
N ASP A 194 10.30 12.87 -13.43
CA ASP A 194 10.17 14.33 -13.33
C ASP A 194 9.51 14.75 -12.01
N LEU A 195 8.43 14.09 -11.59
CA LEU A 195 7.78 14.36 -10.30
C LEU A 195 8.73 14.09 -9.12
N ARG A 196 9.46 12.98 -9.16
CA ARG A 196 10.44 12.63 -8.10
C ARG A 196 11.64 13.57 -8.10
N ALA A 197 12.08 14.05 -9.24
CA ALA A 197 13.15 15.04 -9.32
C ALA A 197 12.74 16.41 -8.74
N ARG A 198 11.48 16.82 -8.96
CA ARG A 198 10.92 18.06 -8.39
C ARG A 198 10.66 17.94 -6.90
N TYR A 199 10.25 16.76 -6.44
CA TYR A 199 9.90 16.47 -5.04
C TYR A 199 10.69 15.25 -4.54
N PRO A 200 11.95 15.40 -4.11
CA PRO A 200 12.81 14.26 -3.73
C PRO A 200 12.27 13.42 -2.57
N GLY A 201 11.36 13.96 -1.75
CA GLY A 201 10.67 13.25 -0.67
C GLY A 201 9.37 12.56 -1.09
N LEU A 202 8.90 12.78 -2.32
CA LEU A 202 7.64 12.21 -2.79
C LEU A 202 7.75 10.71 -2.97
N MET A 203 6.82 9.99 -2.39
CA MET A 203 6.59 8.59 -2.68
C MET A 203 5.54 8.45 -3.78
N ILE A 204 5.72 7.46 -4.64
CA ILE A 204 4.70 7.07 -5.63
C ILE A 204 4.14 5.72 -5.22
N ASP A 205 2.86 5.67 -4.89
CA ASP A 205 2.12 4.46 -4.64
C ASP A 205 1.50 3.98 -5.96
N ASN A 206 1.89 2.80 -6.41
CA ASN A 206 1.50 2.28 -7.72
C ASN A 206 0.33 1.31 -7.63
N CYS A 207 -0.73 1.63 -8.35
CA CYS A 207 -1.88 0.78 -8.60
C CYS A 207 -2.23 0.76 -10.08
N ALA A 208 -2.81 -0.34 -10.53
CA ALA A 208 -3.41 -0.46 -11.84
C ALA A 208 -4.55 -1.48 -11.78
N SER A 209 -5.70 -1.12 -11.19
CA SER A 209 -6.74 -2.06 -10.78
C SER A 209 -6.12 -3.23 -9.99
N GLY A 210 -5.45 -2.91 -8.90
CA GLY A 210 -4.54 -3.83 -8.21
C GLY A 210 -3.14 -3.88 -8.82
N GLY A 211 -2.55 -5.06 -8.84
CA GLY A 211 -1.17 -5.30 -9.24
C GLY A 211 -0.95 -5.58 -10.72
N ARG A 212 -1.79 -5.08 -11.64
CA ARG A 212 -1.66 -5.39 -13.07
C ARG A 212 -0.41 -4.80 -13.73
N ARG A 213 0.24 -3.83 -13.08
CA ARG A 213 1.37 -3.09 -13.65
C ARG A 213 2.55 -3.10 -12.69
N ILE A 214 2.99 -4.32 -12.35
CA ILE A 214 4.15 -4.55 -11.49
C ILE A 214 5.29 -5.12 -12.35
N ASP A 215 6.31 -4.30 -12.59
CA ASP A 215 7.53 -4.66 -13.28
C ASP A 215 8.75 -4.02 -12.61
N LEU A 216 9.96 -4.37 -13.04
CA LEU A 216 11.20 -3.90 -12.43
C LEU A 216 11.35 -2.37 -12.55
N GLU A 217 11.01 -1.78 -13.69
CA GLU A 217 11.14 -0.34 -13.94
C GLU A 217 10.18 0.46 -13.04
N LEU A 218 8.96 -0.01 -12.85
CA LEU A 218 8.02 0.62 -11.93
C LEU A 218 8.45 0.43 -10.48
N CYS A 219 9.00 -0.76 -10.11
CA CYS A 219 9.55 -1.01 -8.78
C CYS A 219 10.73 -0.09 -8.42
N MET A 220 11.50 0.37 -9.41
CA MET A 220 12.58 1.34 -9.18
C MET A 220 12.08 2.75 -8.89
N ARG A 221 10.84 3.07 -9.28
CA ARG A 221 10.27 4.43 -9.19
C ARG A 221 9.21 4.57 -8.11
N SER A 222 8.61 3.49 -7.66
CA SER A 222 7.44 3.52 -6.80
C SER A 222 7.51 2.56 -5.63
N ILE A 223 6.90 2.97 -4.52
CA ILE A 223 6.75 2.21 -3.30
C ILE A 223 5.68 2.89 -2.43
N PRO A 224 4.84 2.13 -1.75
CA PRO A 224 4.59 0.70 -1.86
C PRO A 224 3.72 0.36 -3.07
N PHE A 225 3.51 -0.93 -3.32
CA PHE A 225 2.59 -1.39 -4.36
C PHE A 225 1.27 -1.83 -3.76
N TRP A 226 0.18 -1.37 -4.36
CA TRP A 226 -1.13 -1.96 -4.15
C TRP A 226 -1.23 -3.27 -4.92
N ARG A 227 -1.04 -4.38 -4.23
CA ARG A 227 -0.84 -5.67 -4.89
C ARG A 227 -2.09 -6.30 -5.48
N SER A 228 -3.30 -5.92 -5.00
CA SER A 228 -4.54 -6.54 -5.46
C SER A 228 -5.77 -5.81 -4.94
N ASP A 229 -6.78 -5.62 -5.79
CA ASP A 229 -8.11 -5.12 -5.43
C ASP A 229 -8.95 -6.12 -4.64
N THR A 230 -8.45 -7.34 -4.39
CA THR A 230 -9.04 -8.22 -3.37
C THR A 230 -9.07 -7.56 -2.00
N ASN A 231 -8.18 -6.60 -1.76
CA ASN A 231 -8.15 -5.79 -0.55
C ASN A 231 -9.28 -4.75 -0.45
N CYS A 232 -10.02 -4.50 -1.52
CA CYS A 232 -11.22 -3.66 -1.51
C CYS A 232 -12.46 -4.39 -0.92
N SER A 233 -12.28 -5.57 -0.33
CA SER A 233 -13.33 -6.36 0.31
C SER A 233 -12.85 -6.90 1.68
N PRO A 234 -13.72 -6.90 2.71
CA PRO A 234 -13.33 -7.24 4.08
C PRO A 234 -13.05 -8.72 4.36
N SER A 235 -13.13 -9.60 3.39
CA SER A 235 -13.27 -11.04 3.65
C SER A 235 -12.03 -11.92 3.39
N HIS A 236 -10.82 -11.36 3.15
CA HIS A 236 -9.77 -12.17 2.52
C HIS A 236 -8.38 -12.12 3.20
N CYS A 237 -8.34 -12.22 4.54
CA CYS A 237 -7.06 -12.27 5.29
C CYS A 237 -6.12 -13.36 4.78
N ASP A 238 -6.63 -14.57 4.52
CA ASP A 238 -5.82 -15.70 4.06
C ASP A 238 -5.24 -15.49 2.65
N TRP A 239 -5.95 -14.69 1.82
CA TRP A 239 -5.41 -14.27 0.53
C TRP A 239 -4.24 -13.29 0.71
N ASN A 240 -4.32 -12.37 1.68
CA ASN A 240 -3.21 -11.49 2.00
C ASN A 240 -1.96 -12.28 2.39
N GLN A 241 -2.12 -13.32 3.20
CA GLN A 241 -1.02 -14.23 3.58
C GLN A 241 -0.45 -14.95 2.36
N ALA A 242 -1.32 -15.51 1.50
CA ALA A 242 -0.92 -16.21 0.29
C ALA A 242 -0.22 -15.27 -0.71
N GLN A 243 -0.72 -14.05 -0.89
CA GLN A 243 -0.09 -13.04 -1.74
C GLN A 243 1.29 -12.62 -1.21
N THR A 244 1.45 -12.50 0.11
CA THR A 244 2.77 -12.24 0.70
C THR A 244 3.77 -13.33 0.35
N LEU A 245 3.42 -14.61 0.54
CA LEU A 245 4.30 -15.73 0.18
C LEU A 245 4.52 -15.89 -1.33
N GLY A 246 3.50 -15.56 -2.14
CA GLY A 246 3.56 -15.72 -3.59
C GLY A 246 4.27 -14.59 -4.33
N MET A 247 4.15 -13.35 -3.83
CA MET A 247 4.65 -12.15 -4.52
C MET A 247 5.93 -11.59 -3.90
N CYS A 248 6.01 -11.48 -2.58
CA CYS A 248 7.12 -10.79 -1.93
C CYS A 248 8.52 -11.37 -2.22
N PRO A 249 8.70 -12.66 -2.52
CA PRO A 249 9.99 -13.18 -2.98
C PRO A 249 10.47 -12.57 -4.30
N TYR A 250 9.56 -12.06 -5.14
CA TYR A 250 9.84 -11.48 -6.46
C TYR A 250 9.67 -9.98 -6.50
N VAL A 251 8.62 -9.49 -5.84
CA VAL A 251 8.24 -8.07 -5.76
C VAL A 251 7.99 -7.73 -4.30
N PRO A 252 9.03 -7.38 -3.54
CA PRO A 252 8.89 -7.01 -2.14
C PRO A 252 8.21 -5.65 -1.99
N LEU A 253 7.85 -5.32 -0.74
CA LEU A 253 7.28 -4.03 -0.36
C LEU A 253 5.96 -3.73 -1.07
N ASN A 254 5.08 -4.73 -1.15
CA ASN A 254 3.70 -4.58 -1.60
C ASN A 254 2.73 -4.62 -0.40
N MET A 255 1.72 -3.76 -0.44
CA MET A 255 0.78 -3.53 0.66
C MET A 255 -0.50 -4.34 0.55
N ALA A 256 -1.12 -4.55 1.72
CA ALA A 256 -2.46 -5.08 1.87
C ALA A 256 -3.31 -4.22 2.80
N CYS A 257 -4.62 -4.47 2.80
CA CYS A 257 -5.60 -3.77 3.62
C CYS A 257 -6.12 -4.64 4.77
N ALA A 258 -6.32 -4.01 5.93
CA ALA A 258 -7.05 -4.54 7.07
C ALA A 258 -8.34 -3.75 7.28
N TRP A 259 -9.47 -4.47 7.42
CA TRP A 259 -10.79 -3.91 7.63
C TRP A 259 -11.21 -3.95 9.09
N GLN A 260 -10.68 -4.91 9.83
CA GLN A 260 -10.92 -5.08 11.24
C GLN A 260 -9.63 -4.89 12.03
N PRO A 261 -9.72 -4.42 13.27
CA PRO A 261 -8.53 -4.18 14.11
C PRO A 261 -8.01 -5.43 14.82
N ASP A 262 -8.57 -6.61 14.55
CA ASP A 262 -8.11 -7.84 15.20
C ASP A 262 -6.69 -8.25 14.77
N ALA A 263 -5.98 -8.92 15.66
CA ALA A 263 -4.59 -9.31 15.47
C ALA A 263 -4.37 -10.18 14.22
N TYR A 264 -5.30 -11.08 13.90
CA TYR A 264 -5.18 -11.97 12.74
C TYR A 264 -5.20 -11.20 11.43
N GLU A 265 -6.14 -10.25 11.29
CA GLU A 265 -6.30 -9.43 10.10
C GLU A 265 -5.14 -8.44 9.95
N MET A 266 -4.81 -7.72 11.02
CA MET A 266 -3.71 -6.74 11.02
C MET A 266 -2.36 -7.38 10.70
N ARG A 267 -2.07 -8.55 11.25
CA ARG A 267 -0.85 -9.33 10.96
C ARG A 267 -0.83 -9.88 9.53
N SER A 268 -2.00 -10.27 8.99
CA SER A 268 -2.11 -10.75 7.61
C SER A 268 -1.82 -9.65 6.57
N ALA A 269 -2.18 -8.41 6.90
CA ALA A 269 -2.00 -7.26 6.02
C ALA A 269 -0.66 -6.53 6.23
N GLY A 270 -0.14 -6.47 7.45
CA GLY A 270 1.03 -5.70 7.84
C GLY A 270 2.35 -6.37 7.48
N THR A 271 2.78 -6.27 6.22
CA THR A 271 4.00 -6.93 5.70
C THR A 271 4.94 -6.01 4.92
N ALA A 272 4.47 -4.84 4.50
CA ALA A 272 5.29 -3.85 3.79
C ALA A 272 4.62 -2.46 3.76
N GLY A 273 4.08 -2.06 4.86
CA GLY A 273 3.06 -1.05 5.03
C GLY A 273 1.73 -1.72 5.33
N ILE A 274 0.78 -0.95 5.76
CA ILE A 274 -0.59 -1.41 6.00
C ILE A 274 -1.55 -0.28 5.69
N ILE A 275 -2.68 -0.65 5.09
CA ILE A 275 -3.81 0.24 4.90
C ILE A 275 -4.95 -0.28 5.77
N CYS A 276 -5.59 0.61 6.51
CA CYS A 276 -6.74 0.26 7.32
C CYS A 276 -7.98 1.01 6.81
N GLN A 277 -8.99 0.25 6.41
CA GLN A 277 -10.31 0.76 6.05
C GLN A 277 -11.27 0.54 7.24
N TRP A 278 -10.93 1.12 8.36
CA TRP A 278 -11.70 0.95 9.59
C TRP A 278 -12.98 1.78 9.58
N HIS A 279 -14.08 1.14 9.92
CA HIS A 279 -15.38 1.78 10.07
C HIS A 279 -15.50 2.47 11.45
N TYR A 280 -14.50 3.27 11.80
CA TYR A 280 -14.35 3.86 13.13
C TYR A 280 -15.44 4.87 13.53
N MET A 281 -16.23 5.35 12.55
CA MET A 281 -17.37 6.23 12.81
C MET A 281 -18.65 5.47 13.21
N ASP A 282 -18.65 4.15 13.04
CA ASP A 282 -19.74 3.33 13.48
C ASP A 282 -19.71 3.18 15.01
N GLY A 283 -20.86 3.30 15.66
CA GLY A 283 -20.94 3.12 17.10
C GLY A 283 -20.42 1.73 17.51
N GLY A 284 -19.54 1.71 18.53
CA GLY A 284 -18.98 0.46 19.04
C GLY A 284 -17.71 -0.03 18.34
N PHE A 285 -17.06 0.79 17.49
CA PHE A 285 -15.75 0.44 16.94
C PHE A 285 -14.72 0.18 18.07
N PRO A 286 -13.99 -0.97 18.07
CA PRO A 286 -13.09 -1.34 19.16
C PRO A 286 -11.75 -0.60 19.06
N LEU A 287 -11.74 0.71 19.32
CA LEU A 287 -10.59 1.58 19.13
C LEU A 287 -9.35 1.16 19.92
N GLU A 288 -9.54 0.70 21.17
CA GLU A 288 -8.40 0.29 22.01
C GLU A 288 -7.73 -0.98 21.49
N GLU A 289 -8.49 -1.90 20.92
CA GLU A 289 -7.96 -3.08 20.22
C GLU A 289 -7.19 -2.64 18.98
N GLY A 290 -7.77 -1.73 18.20
CA GLY A 290 -7.12 -1.14 17.03
C GLY A 290 -5.80 -0.45 17.37
N ARG A 291 -5.74 0.32 18.46
CA ARG A 291 -4.49 0.95 18.93
C ARG A 291 -3.41 -0.06 19.29
N LYS A 292 -3.78 -1.15 19.97
CA LYS A 292 -2.84 -2.24 20.31
C LYS A 292 -2.30 -2.91 19.06
N ALA A 293 -3.19 -3.28 18.13
CA ALA A 293 -2.81 -3.93 16.90
C ALA A 293 -1.94 -3.02 16.00
N LEU A 294 -2.27 -1.72 15.92
CA LEU A 294 -1.47 -0.75 15.16
C LEU A 294 -0.10 -0.50 15.80
N ALA A 295 -0.03 -0.41 17.13
CA ALA A 295 1.26 -0.32 17.83
C ALA A 295 2.16 -1.54 17.54
N GLU A 296 1.59 -2.74 17.51
CA GLU A 296 2.31 -3.96 17.14
C GLU A 296 2.82 -3.90 15.69
N VAL A 297 2.01 -3.39 14.76
CA VAL A 297 2.41 -3.17 13.35
C VAL A 297 3.60 -2.21 13.28
N MET A 298 3.57 -1.11 14.03
CA MET A 298 4.68 -0.15 14.08
C MET A 298 5.97 -0.75 14.62
N GLU A 299 5.88 -1.62 15.62
CA GLU A 299 7.02 -2.37 16.15
C GLU A 299 7.57 -3.41 15.14
N ASN A 300 6.72 -3.93 14.24
CA ASN A 300 7.10 -4.90 13.23
C ASN A 300 7.77 -4.24 12.01
N ARG A 301 7.49 -2.97 11.75
CA ARG A 301 7.94 -2.22 10.56
C ARG A 301 9.43 -2.34 10.26
N PRO A 302 10.37 -2.25 11.22
CA PRO A 302 11.81 -2.37 10.94
C PRO A 302 12.22 -3.69 10.30
N TYR A 303 11.44 -4.76 10.51
CA TYR A 303 11.75 -6.09 9.97
C TYR A 303 11.29 -6.27 8.52
N TRP A 304 10.32 -5.50 8.03
CA TRP A 304 9.81 -5.65 6.66
C TRP A 304 10.86 -5.39 5.58
N TYR A 305 11.96 -4.75 5.94
CA TYR A 305 13.11 -4.52 5.05
C TYR A 305 14.11 -5.68 5.04
N GLY A 306 13.83 -6.74 5.78
CA GLY A 306 14.69 -7.92 5.87
C GLY A 306 14.47 -8.92 4.74
N ASP A 307 15.31 -9.94 4.72
CA ASP A 307 15.17 -11.08 3.83
C ASP A 307 13.91 -11.86 4.18
N LEU A 308 13.09 -12.17 3.19
CA LEU A 308 11.86 -12.97 3.37
C LEU A 308 12.15 -14.46 3.14
N TYR A 309 11.80 -15.28 4.14
CA TYR A 309 11.87 -16.74 4.04
C TYR A 309 10.49 -17.36 4.31
N PRO A 310 9.98 -18.23 3.41
CA PRO A 310 8.86 -19.11 3.73
C PRO A 310 9.24 -20.05 4.87
N VAL A 311 8.41 -20.09 5.92
CA VAL A 311 8.54 -21.05 7.05
C VAL A 311 7.57 -22.21 6.85
N ALA A 312 6.33 -21.92 6.47
CA ALA A 312 5.42 -22.90 5.90
C ALA A 312 5.49 -22.86 4.37
N GLY A 313 5.22 -23.98 3.72
CA GLY A 313 5.12 -24.01 2.26
C GLY A 313 3.98 -23.13 1.75
N PHE A 314 4.11 -22.65 0.50
CA PHE A 314 3.04 -21.88 -0.14
C PHE A 314 1.81 -22.77 -0.37
N SER A 315 0.68 -22.31 0.13
CA SER A 315 -0.64 -22.87 -0.21
C SER A 315 -1.71 -21.77 -0.05
N PRO A 316 -2.64 -21.63 -0.99
CA PRO A 316 -3.83 -20.80 -0.81
C PRO A 316 -4.93 -21.49 0.00
N ASP A 317 -4.80 -22.79 0.29
CA ASP A 317 -5.81 -23.62 0.95
C ASP A 317 -5.89 -23.27 2.45
N GLU A 318 -7.10 -23.08 2.95
CA GLU A 318 -7.40 -22.79 4.36
C GLU A 318 -7.10 -23.96 5.33
N GLY A 319 -6.87 -25.16 4.80
CA GLY A 319 -6.41 -26.34 5.57
C GLY A 319 -4.94 -26.29 5.94
N HIS A 320 -4.17 -25.40 5.31
CA HIS A 320 -2.73 -25.29 5.53
C HIS A 320 -2.36 -24.10 6.40
N TRP A 321 -1.35 -24.27 7.25
CA TRP A 321 -0.70 -23.15 7.93
C TRP A 321 -0.04 -22.23 6.92
N CYS A 322 0.03 -20.93 7.30
CA CYS A 322 0.87 -19.96 6.62
C CYS A 322 1.86 -19.40 7.61
N ALA A 323 3.13 -19.38 7.27
CA ALA A 323 4.14 -18.74 8.10
C ALA A 323 5.31 -18.25 7.24
N PHE A 324 5.81 -17.07 7.57
CA PHE A 324 6.95 -16.47 6.90
C PHE A 324 7.78 -15.65 7.88
N GLN A 325 9.07 -15.58 7.61
CA GLN A 325 10.07 -14.91 8.41
C GLN A 325 10.63 -13.72 7.62
N PHE A 326 10.76 -12.59 8.28
CA PHE A 326 11.63 -11.49 7.86
C PHE A 326 12.88 -11.51 8.74
N HIS A 327 14.06 -11.65 8.14
CA HIS A 327 15.32 -11.63 8.84
C HIS A 327 16.13 -10.41 8.44
N ARG A 328 16.67 -9.68 9.42
CA ARG A 328 17.55 -8.52 9.27
C ARG A 328 18.97 -8.93 9.63
N PRO A 329 19.81 -9.33 8.64
CA PRO A 329 21.19 -9.73 8.90
C PRO A 329 22.04 -8.62 9.54
N ASP A 330 21.74 -7.38 9.19
CA ASP A 330 22.41 -6.18 9.72
C ASP A 330 22.10 -5.88 11.19
N LEU A 331 21.00 -6.42 11.71
CA LEU A 331 20.56 -6.30 13.10
C LEU A 331 20.72 -7.60 13.89
N ASP A 332 21.06 -8.70 13.24
CA ASP A 332 20.97 -10.08 13.77
C ASP A 332 19.65 -10.31 14.50
N ALA A 333 18.56 -9.98 13.82
CA ALA A 333 17.22 -9.94 14.38
C ALA A 333 16.17 -10.33 13.33
N GLY A 334 14.98 -10.75 13.78
CA GLY A 334 13.93 -11.10 12.84
C GLY A 334 12.54 -11.14 13.45
N LEU A 335 11.59 -11.31 12.55
CA LEU A 335 10.15 -11.39 12.79
C LEU A 335 9.60 -12.61 12.05
N VAL A 336 8.85 -13.46 12.75
CA VAL A 336 8.08 -14.54 12.14
C VAL A 336 6.60 -14.27 12.35
N LEU A 337 5.86 -14.23 11.26
CA LEU A 337 4.40 -14.16 11.26
C LEU A 337 3.85 -15.55 10.99
N VAL A 338 2.98 -16.04 11.87
CA VAL A 338 2.48 -17.40 11.87
C VAL A 338 0.97 -17.39 11.94
N PHE A 339 0.34 -18.17 11.06
CA PHE A 339 -1.11 -18.26 10.94
C PHE A 339 -1.57 -19.71 10.87
N ARG A 340 -2.40 -20.12 11.80
CA ARG A 340 -3.21 -21.33 11.70
C ARG A 340 -4.54 -20.94 11.07
N ARG A 341 -4.74 -21.29 9.80
CA ARG A 341 -5.97 -20.97 9.07
C ARG A 341 -7.17 -21.79 9.58
N ALA A 342 -8.37 -21.35 9.19
CA ALA A 342 -9.62 -21.80 9.77
C ALA A 342 -9.87 -23.33 9.68
N LYS A 343 -9.42 -23.97 8.60
CA LYS A 343 -9.65 -25.41 8.34
C LYS A 343 -8.44 -26.31 8.66
N SER A 344 -7.37 -25.73 9.25
CA SER A 344 -6.17 -26.53 9.57
C SER A 344 -6.46 -27.53 10.71
N ALA A 345 -6.16 -28.79 10.42
CA ALA A 345 -6.31 -29.89 11.39
C ALA A 345 -5.19 -29.93 12.43
N TYR A 346 -4.03 -29.36 12.13
CA TYR A 346 -2.85 -29.43 12.99
C TYR A 346 -2.79 -28.22 13.92
N THR A 347 -2.35 -28.43 15.17
CA THR A 347 -2.21 -27.39 16.19
C THR A 347 -0.79 -26.88 16.38
N GLY A 348 0.17 -27.46 15.66
CA GLY A 348 1.58 -27.08 15.73
C GLY A 348 2.32 -27.36 14.41
N MET A 349 3.44 -26.65 14.23
CA MET A 349 4.37 -26.84 13.11
C MET A 349 5.81 -26.53 13.57
N ALA A 350 6.80 -27.11 12.91
CA ALA A 350 8.21 -26.78 13.13
C ALA A 350 8.56 -25.43 12.50
N ALA A 351 9.33 -24.58 13.19
CA ALA A 351 9.68 -23.25 12.71
C ALA A 351 10.65 -23.27 11.52
N GLY A 352 11.73 -24.03 11.57
CA GLY A 352 12.71 -24.12 10.49
C GLY A 352 13.31 -22.76 10.06
N LEU A 353 13.64 -21.88 11.02
CA LEU A 353 14.08 -20.51 10.74
C LEU A 353 15.43 -20.45 10.04
N ARG A 354 15.63 -19.43 9.22
CA ARG A 354 16.87 -19.17 8.47
C ARG A 354 17.57 -17.91 8.96
N GLY A 355 18.91 -17.82 8.68
CA GLY A 355 19.71 -16.67 9.06
C GLY A 355 20.08 -16.60 10.55
N VAL A 356 19.52 -17.47 11.38
CA VAL A 356 19.81 -17.56 12.82
C VAL A 356 21.10 -18.36 13.03
N ARG A 357 22.05 -17.84 13.81
CA ARG A 357 23.30 -18.54 14.12
C ARG A 357 23.02 -19.60 15.19
N PRO A 358 23.29 -20.89 14.94
CA PRO A 358 22.93 -21.97 15.86
C PRO A 358 23.50 -21.80 17.28
N ASP A 359 24.72 -21.30 17.40
CA ASP A 359 25.46 -21.03 18.64
C ASP A 359 25.23 -19.63 19.23
N GLY A 360 24.48 -18.78 18.52
CA GLY A 360 24.10 -17.45 18.97
C GLY A 360 23.09 -17.52 20.13
N SER A 361 23.12 -16.52 21.01
CA SER A 361 22.09 -16.31 22.04
C SER A 361 21.11 -15.25 21.55
N TYR A 362 19.82 -15.51 21.70
CA TYR A 362 18.74 -14.61 21.23
C TYR A 362 17.74 -14.34 22.34
N GLU A 363 17.34 -13.09 22.47
CA GLU A 363 16.13 -12.72 23.18
C GLU A 363 14.95 -12.95 22.25
N VAL A 364 14.02 -13.82 22.63
CA VAL A 364 12.90 -14.25 21.80
C VAL A 364 11.58 -13.90 22.48
N THR A 365 10.74 -13.11 21.82
CA THR A 365 9.44 -12.71 22.30
C THR A 365 8.34 -13.34 21.45
N PHE A 366 7.47 -14.11 22.08
CA PHE A 366 6.26 -14.66 21.49
C PHE A 366 5.09 -13.74 21.82
N ILE A 367 4.27 -13.40 20.82
CA ILE A 367 3.12 -12.50 20.98
C ILE A 367 1.90 -13.22 20.41
N ASP A 368 0.96 -13.55 21.27
CA ASP A 368 -0.26 -14.30 20.91
C ASP A 368 -1.34 -13.40 20.24
N GLY A 369 -2.53 -13.98 20.02
CA GLY A 369 -3.66 -13.29 19.40
C GLY A 369 -4.24 -12.14 20.23
N ASP A 370 -4.04 -12.15 21.54
CA ASP A 370 -4.49 -11.13 22.50
C ASP A 370 -3.39 -10.07 22.75
N HIS A 371 -2.31 -10.09 21.98
CA HIS A 371 -1.11 -9.27 22.16
C HIS A 371 -0.34 -9.52 23.46
N ALA A 372 -0.62 -10.63 24.17
CA ALA A 372 0.15 -11.00 25.36
C ALA A 372 1.55 -11.49 24.96
N ARG A 373 2.55 -11.10 25.76
CA ARG A 373 3.97 -11.29 25.44
C ARG A 373 4.64 -12.21 26.42
N THR A 374 5.38 -13.17 25.91
CA THR A 374 6.28 -14.03 26.67
C THR A 374 7.68 -13.95 26.09
N THR A 375 8.64 -13.51 26.87
CA THR A 375 10.04 -13.37 26.44
C THR A 375 10.91 -14.39 27.15
N LYS A 376 11.83 -15.01 26.41
CA LYS A 376 12.84 -15.93 26.94
C LYS A 376 14.14 -15.81 26.14
N THR A 377 15.24 -16.22 26.76
CA THR A 377 16.52 -16.38 26.05
C THR A 377 16.60 -17.78 25.48
N MET A 378 17.02 -17.90 24.22
CA MET A 378 17.18 -19.16 23.51
C MET A 378 18.49 -19.15 22.71
N THR A 379 19.12 -20.31 22.56
CA THR A 379 20.14 -20.48 21.54
C THR A 379 19.52 -20.42 20.14
N GLY A 380 20.31 -20.10 19.12
CA GLY A 380 19.79 -20.13 17.75
C GLY A 380 19.40 -21.54 17.30
N ALA A 381 20.06 -22.58 17.81
CA ALA A 381 19.66 -23.96 17.59
C ALA A 381 18.27 -24.27 18.16
N GLU A 382 17.99 -23.85 19.40
CA GLU A 382 16.67 -24.00 20.02
C GLU A 382 15.61 -23.20 19.29
N LEU A 383 15.93 -21.95 18.93
CA LEU A 383 15.03 -21.07 18.18
C LEU A 383 14.68 -21.66 16.81
N GLY A 384 15.68 -22.17 16.08
CA GLY A 384 15.50 -22.80 14.77
C GLY A 384 14.71 -24.12 14.81
N ALA A 385 14.74 -24.83 15.97
CA ALA A 385 14.01 -26.07 16.20
C ALA A 385 12.67 -25.85 16.92
N THR A 386 12.26 -24.61 17.15
CA THR A 386 11.05 -24.31 17.92
C THR A 386 9.80 -24.87 17.23
N GLU A 387 8.96 -25.56 17.99
CA GLU A 387 7.61 -25.88 17.56
C GLU A 387 6.69 -24.69 17.84
N LEU A 388 6.08 -24.18 16.76
CA LEU A 388 5.09 -23.11 16.82
C LEU A 388 3.72 -23.74 17.07
N ARG A 389 3.05 -23.32 18.13
CA ARG A 389 1.76 -23.88 18.54
C ARG A 389 0.68 -22.81 18.56
N LEU A 390 -0.44 -23.11 17.92
CA LEU A 390 -1.68 -22.32 17.90
C LEU A 390 -2.85 -23.28 18.13
N PRO A 391 -3.34 -23.41 19.38
CA PRO A 391 -4.42 -24.33 19.69
C PRO A 391 -5.73 -23.97 19.00
N GLU A 392 -6.01 -22.68 18.84
CA GLU A 392 -7.24 -22.19 18.20
C GLU A 392 -7.07 -22.03 16.69
N ALA A 393 -8.06 -22.48 15.92
CA ALA A 393 -8.13 -22.24 14.49
C ALA A 393 -8.46 -20.76 14.22
N ARG A 394 -7.98 -20.25 13.06
CA ARG A 394 -7.93 -18.84 12.72
C ARG A 394 -7.16 -18.03 13.79
N GLY A 395 -6.07 -18.62 14.24
CA GLY A 395 -5.16 -18.01 15.21
C GLY A 395 -3.89 -17.47 14.55
N SER A 396 -3.26 -16.48 15.18
CA SER A 396 -1.98 -15.93 14.75
C SER A 396 -1.00 -15.78 15.91
N LEU A 397 0.30 -15.91 15.59
CA LEU A 397 1.40 -15.76 16.54
C LEU A 397 2.51 -14.94 15.87
N ILE A 398 3.12 -14.05 16.62
CA ILE A 398 4.38 -13.42 16.23
C ILE A 398 5.51 -14.03 17.06
N VAL A 399 6.63 -14.31 16.41
CA VAL A 399 7.91 -14.58 17.08
C VAL A 399 8.88 -13.50 16.66
N ARG A 400 9.26 -12.62 17.58
CA ARG A 400 10.37 -11.68 17.38
C ARG A 400 11.61 -12.18 18.08
N TYR A 401 12.73 -12.04 17.42
CA TYR A 401 14.01 -12.39 18.01
C TYR A 401 15.07 -11.35 17.67
N ARG A 402 16.00 -11.17 18.58
CA ARG A 402 17.21 -10.35 18.38
C ARG A 402 18.38 -10.98 19.12
N ALA A 403 19.59 -10.83 18.60
CA ALA A 403 20.78 -11.27 19.30
C ALA A 403 20.80 -10.66 20.71
N ALA A 404 21.02 -11.51 21.71
CA ALA A 404 21.33 -11.05 23.05
C ALA A 404 22.76 -10.48 23.02
N GLY A 405 22.92 -9.21 23.41
CA GLY A 405 24.18 -8.50 23.39
C GLY A 405 25.25 -9.12 24.29
#